data_9720d47e1a1b4a3bbcfd6fb42b9d8e59
#
_entry.id   9720d47e1a1b4a3bbcfd6fb42b9d8e59
#
_cell.length_a   1.000
_cell.length_b   1.000
_cell.length_c   1.000
_cell.angle_alpha   90.00
_cell.angle_beta   90.00
_cell.angle_gamma   90.00
#
_symmetry.space_group_name_H-M   'P 1'
#
loop_
_entity.id
_entity.type
_entity.pdbx_description
1 polymer ?
#
loop_
_entity_poly.entity_id
_entity_poly.type
_entity_poly.pdbx_seq_one_letter_code
_entity_poly.pdbx_strand_id
1 'polypeptide(L)'
;MEGTEVRKLAQLEDAHWWYRERRHLLAGQLRGLLPGRALDIGAAGGGNTRVLRDHGWDAVALEYGAEGAEVARERGLTVIRGDATRLPLTDACLDLVVAFDVLEHIPDDDAAAAEAHRVLRPGGTYLVAVPADPRLWSEHDLAVDHVRRYTRANLSAVLERGGFAIRSIRSWNVLLRPVVALRRRSSTGSDLEELNPVVNLGLRAVITAERYLPVDRWPGVSLLVRAQRRD
;
A
#
# COMPACT_ATOMS: atom_id res chain seq x y z
N MET A 1 2.60 -10.35 11.35
CA MET A 1 1.21 -10.08 11.83
C MET A 1 0.54 -11.42 12.17
N GLU A 2 -0.02 -11.57 13.38
CA GLU A 2 -0.69 -12.82 13.79
C GLU A 2 -2.01 -13.02 13.02
N GLY A 3 -2.40 -14.27 12.76
CA GLY A 3 -3.53 -14.62 11.88
C GLY A 3 -4.89 -14.08 12.34
N THR A 4 -5.10 -13.97 13.63
CA THR A 4 -6.30 -13.35 14.23
C THR A 4 -6.42 -11.87 13.87
N GLU A 5 -5.31 -11.14 13.74
CA GLU A 5 -5.28 -9.75 13.32
C GLU A 5 -5.67 -9.58 11.85
N VAL A 6 -5.18 -10.45 10.95
CA VAL A 6 -5.53 -10.37 9.53
C VAL A 6 -7.03 -10.56 9.32
N ARG A 7 -7.66 -11.51 10.02
CA ARG A 7 -9.12 -11.72 9.94
C ARG A 7 -9.89 -10.52 10.51
N LYS A 8 -9.44 -9.95 11.63
CA LYS A 8 -10.02 -8.73 12.21
C LYS A 8 -9.90 -7.55 11.24
N LEU A 9 -8.71 -7.32 10.67
CA LEU A 9 -8.48 -6.26 9.69
C LEU A 9 -9.34 -6.46 8.44
N ALA A 10 -9.49 -7.70 7.98
CA ALA A 10 -10.35 -8.03 6.85
C ALA A 10 -11.84 -7.71 7.09
N GLN A 11 -12.31 -7.78 8.33
CA GLN A 11 -13.66 -7.36 8.71
C GLN A 11 -13.79 -5.83 8.80
N LEU A 12 -12.75 -5.16 9.28
CA LEU A 12 -12.73 -3.70 9.45
C LEU A 12 -12.53 -2.93 8.15
N GLU A 13 -11.86 -3.52 7.15
CA GLU A 13 -11.42 -2.78 5.96
C GLU A 13 -12.56 -2.14 5.16
N ASP A 14 -13.76 -2.68 5.20
CA ASP A 14 -14.90 -2.10 4.47
C ASP A 14 -15.54 -0.92 5.19
N ALA A 15 -15.37 -0.80 6.51
CA ALA A 15 -15.93 0.27 7.33
C ALA A 15 -14.90 1.36 7.70
N HIS A 16 -13.65 0.95 7.96
CA HIS A 16 -12.62 1.83 8.49
C HIS A 16 -12.16 2.87 7.45
N TRP A 17 -12.11 4.15 7.84
CA TRP A 17 -11.79 5.30 6.97
C TRP A 17 -10.49 5.14 6.20
N TRP A 18 -9.42 4.63 6.84
CA TRP A 18 -8.10 4.43 6.26
C TRP A 18 -8.11 3.48 5.06
N TYR A 19 -8.68 2.28 5.22
CA TYR A 19 -8.75 1.28 4.14
C TYR A 19 -9.64 1.74 2.99
N ARG A 20 -10.75 2.44 3.31
CA ARG A 20 -11.62 3.03 2.29
C ARG A 20 -10.90 4.08 1.47
N GLU A 21 -10.10 4.94 2.14
CA GLU A 21 -9.29 5.94 1.44
C GLU A 21 -8.21 5.31 0.59
N ARG A 22 -7.47 4.33 1.09
CA ARG A 22 -6.46 3.60 0.30
C ARG A 22 -7.06 3.00 -0.96
N ARG A 23 -8.20 2.32 -0.87
CA ARG A 23 -8.90 1.78 -2.04
C ARG A 23 -9.34 2.87 -3.01
N HIS A 24 -9.82 4.01 -2.51
CA HIS A 24 -10.15 5.16 -3.34
C HIS A 24 -8.93 5.71 -4.09
N LEU A 25 -7.80 5.84 -3.41
CA LEU A 25 -6.54 6.28 -4.00
C LEU A 25 -6.05 5.28 -5.07
N LEU A 26 -6.12 3.98 -4.78
CA LEU A 26 -5.80 2.94 -5.76
C LEU A 26 -6.69 3.08 -7.01
N ALA A 27 -8.01 3.11 -6.84
CA ALA A 27 -8.96 3.31 -7.94
C ALA A 27 -8.65 4.58 -8.76
N GLY A 28 -8.23 5.66 -8.08
CA GLY A 28 -7.79 6.90 -8.72
C GLY A 28 -6.53 6.71 -9.58
N GLN A 29 -5.57 5.88 -9.12
CA GLN A 29 -4.35 5.57 -9.86
C GLN A 29 -4.61 4.67 -11.09
N LEU A 30 -5.68 3.89 -11.09
CA LEU A 30 -6.03 3.02 -12.22
C LEU A 30 -6.63 3.80 -13.39
N ARG A 31 -7.10 5.03 -13.18
CA ARG A 31 -7.68 5.85 -14.25
C ARG A 31 -6.67 6.10 -15.36
N GLY A 32 -7.07 5.82 -16.58
CA GLY A 32 -6.24 5.99 -17.78
C GLY A 32 -5.18 4.89 -17.98
N LEU A 33 -5.15 3.86 -17.12
CA LEU A 33 -4.45 2.62 -17.40
C LEU A 33 -5.38 1.66 -18.12
N LEU A 34 -4.85 0.96 -19.11
CA LEU A 34 -5.57 -0.13 -19.78
C LEU A 34 -5.47 -1.38 -18.91
N PRO A 35 -6.60 -2.00 -18.54
CA PRO A 35 -6.59 -3.25 -17.78
C PRO A 35 -5.81 -4.35 -18.50
N GLY A 36 -5.05 -5.11 -17.72
CA GLY A 36 -4.25 -6.24 -18.14
C GLY A 36 -4.00 -7.15 -16.95
N ARG A 37 -2.80 -7.76 -16.86
CA ARG A 37 -2.43 -8.61 -15.74
C ARG A 37 -1.84 -7.78 -14.60
N ALA A 38 -2.33 -8.00 -13.38
CA ALA A 38 -1.87 -7.28 -12.20
C ALA A 38 -1.46 -8.21 -11.05
N LEU A 39 -0.48 -7.78 -10.27
CA LEU A 39 -0.08 -8.40 -9.01
C LEU A 39 -0.29 -7.39 -7.87
N ASP A 40 -0.97 -7.84 -6.82
CA ASP A 40 -1.10 -7.12 -5.55
C ASP A 40 -0.17 -7.79 -4.53
N ILE A 41 0.96 -7.16 -4.23
CA ILE A 41 1.96 -7.65 -3.28
C ILE A 41 1.54 -7.27 -1.86
N GLY A 42 1.63 -8.22 -0.92
CA GLY A 42 1.19 -8.02 0.46
C GLY A 42 -0.33 -7.81 0.55
N ALA A 43 -1.06 -8.62 -0.20
CA ALA A 43 -2.49 -8.44 -0.38
C ALA A 43 -3.32 -8.60 0.89
N ALA A 44 -2.77 -9.20 1.96
CA ALA A 44 -3.48 -9.55 3.20
C ALA A 44 -4.83 -10.22 2.89
N GLY A 45 -5.95 -9.63 3.34
CA GLY A 45 -7.29 -10.11 3.01
C GLY A 45 -7.78 -9.81 1.59
N GLY A 46 -6.95 -9.26 0.70
CA GLY A 46 -7.25 -9.02 -0.71
C GLY A 46 -8.07 -7.77 -1.02
N GLY A 47 -8.10 -6.79 -0.12
CA GLY A 47 -8.90 -5.58 -0.30
C GLY A 47 -8.51 -4.77 -1.55
N ASN A 48 -7.22 -4.62 -1.83
CA ASN A 48 -6.73 -3.95 -3.04
C ASN A 48 -6.92 -4.84 -4.28
N THR A 49 -6.71 -6.15 -4.16
CA THR A 49 -6.93 -7.10 -5.27
C THR A 49 -8.38 -7.04 -5.76
N ARG A 50 -9.37 -6.89 -4.85
CA ARG A 50 -10.78 -6.68 -5.22
C ARG A 50 -10.96 -5.42 -6.04
N VAL A 51 -10.34 -4.30 -5.62
CA VAL A 51 -10.40 -3.04 -6.39
C VAL A 51 -9.83 -3.21 -7.80
N LEU A 52 -8.71 -3.91 -7.95
CA LEU A 52 -8.13 -4.21 -9.26
C LEU A 52 -9.12 -4.98 -10.14
N ARG A 53 -9.73 -6.05 -9.62
CA ARG A 53 -10.72 -6.85 -10.35
C ARG A 53 -11.96 -6.05 -10.73
N ASP A 54 -12.47 -5.22 -9.82
CA ASP A 54 -13.63 -4.36 -10.06
C ASP A 54 -13.35 -3.33 -11.18
N HIS A 55 -12.07 -3.03 -11.45
CA HIS A 55 -11.61 -2.17 -12.54
C HIS A 55 -11.17 -2.94 -13.80
N GLY A 56 -11.50 -4.23 -13.88
CA GLY A 56 -11.27 -5.06 -15.07
C GLY A 56 -9.89 -5.71 -15.17
N TRP A 57 -9.04 -5.61 -14.13
CA TRP A 57 -7.72 -6.23 -14.13
C TRP A 57 -7.80 -7.74 -13.84
N ASP A 58 -7.02 -8.53 -14.57
CA ASP A 58 -6.71 -9.92 -14.21
C ASP A 58 -5.69 -9.90 -13.06
N ALA A 59 -6.22 -9.79 -11.83
CA ALA A 59 -5.43 -9.52 -10.64
C ALA A 59 -5.24 -10.77 -9.79
N VAL A 60 -3.97 -11.01 -9.42
CA VAL A 60 -3.53 -12.06 -8.50
C VAL A 60 -3.01 -11.40 -7.21
N ALA A 61 -3.43 -11.95 -6.08
CA ALA A 61 -2.92 -11.59 -4.76
C ALA A 61 -1.62 -12.36 -4.48
N LEU A 62 -0.55 -11.67 -4.08
CA LEU A 62 0.64 -12.31 -3.51
C LEU A 62 0.68 -12.00 -2.03
N GLU A 63 0.78 -13.05 -1.21
CA GLU A 63 0.79 -12.93 0.23
C GLU A 63 1.86 -13.82 0.86
N TYR A 64 2.64 -13.27 1.77
CA TYR A 64 3.67 -14.03 2.49
C TYR A 64 3.07 -14.89 3.60
N GLY A 65 2.14 -14.32 4.38
CA GLY A 65 1.47 -14.96 5.49
C GLY A 65 0.44 -16.01 5.07
N ALA A 66 0.37 -17.13 5.78
CA ALA A 66 -0.58 -18.21 5.48
C ALA A 66 -2.03 -17.75 5.68
N GLU A 67 -2.29 -17.04 6.79
CA GLU A 67 -3.64 -16.60 7.18
C GLU A 67 -4.18 -15.53 6.22
N GLY A 68 -3.34 -14.57 5.79
CA GLY A 68 -3.73 -13.58 4.79
C GLY A 68 -4.11 -14.24 3.48
N ALA A 69 -3.30 -15.20 3.03
CA ALA A 69 -3.57 -15.98 1.83
C ALA A 69 -4.86 -16.81 1.94
N GLU A 70 -5.17 -17.35 3.10
CA GLU A 70 -6.42 -18.10 3.35
C GLU A 70 -7.63 -17.17 3.28
N VAL A 71 -7.61 -16.04 3.98
CA VAL A 71 -8.68 -15.04 3.94
C VAL A 71 -8.95 -14.54 2.53
N ALA A 72 -7.90 -14.28 1.76
CA ALA A 72 -8.05 -13.84 0.37
C ALA A 72 -8.68 -14.94 -0.51
N ARG A 73 -8.32 -16.24 -0.31
CA ARG A 73 -8.94 -17.36 -1.01
C ARG A 73 -10.41 -17.55 -0.62
N GLU A 74 -10.75 -17.43 0.67
CA GLU A 74 -12.14 -17.48 1.15
C GLU A 74 -13.01 -16.41 0.47
N ARG A 75 -12.41 -15.30 0.05
CA ARG A 75 -13.06 -14.23 -0.71
C ARG A 75 -13.09 -14.46 -2.23
N GLY A 76 -12.71 -15.63 -2.70
CA GLY A 76 -12.74 -16.02 -4.11
C GLY A 76 -11.62 -15.36 -4.95
N LEU A 77 -10.51 -14.96 -4.33
CA LEU A 77 -9.38 -14.38 -5.04
C LEU A 77 -8.38 -15.47 -5.45
N THR A 78 -7.70 -15.26 -6.58
CA THR A 78 -6.53 -16.04 -6.96
C THR A 78 -5.36 -15.59 -6.11
N VAL A 79 -4.73 -16.52 -5.37
CA VAL A 79 -3.68 -16.20 -4.40
C VAL A 79 -2.45 -17.06 -4.64
N ILE A 80 -1.30 -16.41 -4.71
CA ILE A 80 0.03 -17.02 -4.67
C ILE A 80 0.65 -16.72 -3.31
N ARG A 81 1.20 -17.72 -2.63
CA ARG A 81 2.07 -17.50 -1.48
C ARG A 81 3.50 -17.31 -1.97
N GLY A 82 4.14 -16.23 -1.53
CA GLY A 82 5.49 -15.94 -1.97
C GLY A 82 6.11 -14.74 -1.26
N ASP A 83 7.42 -14.60 -1.47
CA ASP A 83 8.24 -13.50 -0.97
C ASP A 83 8.35 -12.44 -2.07
N ALA A 84 8.13 -11.17 -1.71
CA ALA A 84 8.25 -10.05 -2.64
C ALA A 84 9.68 -9.82 -3.15
N THR A 85 10.69 -10.31 -2.41
CA THR A 85 12.10 -10.26 -2.82
C THR A 85 12.50 -11.39 -3.78
N ARG A 86 11.58 -12.34 -4.04
CA ARG A 86 11.75 -13.46 -4.97
C ARG A 86 10.40 -13.93 -5.51
N LEU A 87 9.85 -13.17 -6.42
CA LEU A 87 8.52 -13.44 -6.99
C LEU A 87 8.50 -14.73 -7.82
N PRO A 88 7.55 -15.67 -7.57
CA PRO A 88 7.43 -16.92 -8.31
C PRO A 88 6.72 -16.69 -9.66
N LEU A 89 7.17 -15.72 -10.43
CA LEU A 89 6.61 -15.31 -11.71
C LEU A 89 7.72 -15.15 -12.75
N THR A 90 7.37 -15.35 -14.01
CA THR A 90 8.28 -15.14 -15.13
C THR A 90 8.53 -13.66 -15.39
N ASP A 91 9.62 -13.33 -16.07
CA ASP A 91 9.97 -11.99 -16.47
C ASP A 91 8.91 -11.38 -17.39
N ALA A 92 8.70 -10.09 -17.31
CA ALA A 92 7.88 -9.30 -18.22
C ALA A 92 6.48 -9.90 -18.49
N CYS A 93 5.82 -10.42 -17.45
CA CYS A 93 4.51 -11.07 -17.57
C CYS A 93 3.33 -10.21 -17.07
N LEU A 94 3.60 -9.07 -16.41
CA LEU A 94 2.59 -8.20 -15.79
C LEU A 94 2.57 -6.80 -16.41
N ASP A 95 1.40 -6.18 -16.40
CA ASP A 95 1.18 -4.79 -16.82
C ASP A 95 1.17 -3.83 -15.60
N LEU A 96 0.81 -4.35 -14.42
CA LEU A 96 0.70 -3.59 -13.18
C LEU A 96 1.20 -4.42 -11.99
N VAL A 97 1.98 -3.79 -11.12
CA VAL A 97 2.27 -4.27 -9.77
C VAL A 97 1.81 -3.22 -8.76
N VAL A 98 1.18 -3.65 -7.69
CA VAL A 98 0.76 -2.81 -6.56
C VAL A 98 1.44 -3.33 -5.30
N ALA A 99 2.02 -2.43 -4.50
CA ALA A 99 2.57 -2.72 -3.18
C ALA A 99 2.19 -1.57 -2.23
N PHE A 100 1.10 -1.75 -1.50
CA PHE A 100 0.58 -0.74 -0.58
C PHE A 100 0.79 -1.19 0.86
N ASP A 101 1.62 -0.45 1.59
CA ASP A 101 2.11 -0.73 2.95
C ASP A 101 2.77 -2.12 3.03
N VAL A 102 3.82 -2.29 2.22
CA VAL A 102 4.59 -3.54 2.08
C VAL A 102 6.09 -3.29 2.26
N LEU A 103 6.65 -2.31 1.55
CA LEU A 103 8.11 -2.11 1.50
C LEU A 103 8.72 -1.77 2.86
N GLU A 104 7.95 -1.16 3.74
CA GLU A 104 8.35 -0.85 5.12
C GLU A 104 8.58 -2.09 5.99
N HIS A 105 8.05 -3.24 5.60
CA HIS A 105 8.23 -4.52 6.30
C HIS A 105 9.42 -5.32 5.75
N ILE A 106 9.95 -4.95 4.59
CA ILE A 106 10.99 -5.71 3.89
C ILE A 106 12.35 -5.10 4.17
N PRO A 107 13.28 -5.84 4.85
CA PRO A 107 14.63 -5.33 5.08
C PRO A 107 15.40 -5.00 3.80
N ASP A 108 15.24 -5.81 2.75
CA ASP A 108 15.82 -5.59 1.42
C ASP A 108 14.77 -5.08 0.43
N ASP A 109 14.41 -3.80 0.56
CA ASP A 109 13.44 -3.15 -0.33
C ASP A 109 13.99 -2.92 -1.74
N ASP A 110 15.31 -2.87 -1.92
CA ASP A 110 15.95 -2.85 -3.24
C ASP A 110 15.69 -4.16 -4.00
N ALA A 111 15.80 -5.32 -3.35
CA ALA A 111 15.46 -6.62 -3.96
C ALA A 111 13.98 -6.70 -4.34
N ALA A 112 13.07 -6.22 -3.47
CA ALA A 112 11.65 -6.20 -3.78
C ALA A 112 11.32 -5.27 -4.98
N ALA A 113 11.97 -4.12 -5.07
CA ALA A 113 11.84 -3.22 -6.22
C ALA A 113 12.39 -3.85 -7.51
N ALA A 114 13.54 -4.54 -7.45
CA ALA A 114 14.13 -5.24 -8.58
C ALA A 114 13.22 -6.38 -9.09
N GLU A 115 12.61 -7.15 -8.20
CA GLU A 115 11.67 -8.21 -8.57
C GLU A 115 10.38 -7.65 -9.19
N ALA A 116 9.83 -6.57 -8.63
CA ALA A 116 8.70 -5.88 -9.24
C ALA A 116 9.04 -5.37 -10.66
N HIS A 117 10.26 -4.86 -10.85
CA HIS A 117 10.75 -4.46 -12.17
C HIS A 117 10.88 -5.68 -13.11
N ARG A 118 11.47 -6.78 -12.65
CA ARG A 118 11.66 -7.99 -13.46
C ARG A 118 10.35 -8.53 -14.04
N VAL A 119 9.31 -8.62 -13.20
CA VAL A 119 8.02 -9.22 -13.60
C VAL A 119 7.14 -8.27 -14.42
N LEU A 120 7.31 -6.96 -14.32
CA LEU A 120 6.60 -5.99 -15.15
C LEU A 120 7.11 -6.04 -16.59
N ARG A 121 6.24 -5.80 -17.56
CA ARG A 121 6.62 -5.55 -18.96
C ARG A 121 7.31 -4.20 -19.11
N PRO A 122 8.12 -3.98 -20.15
CA PRO A 122 8.56 -2.63 -20.52
C PRO A 122 7.37 -1.65 -20.57
N GLY A 123 7.50 -0.49 -19.94
CA GLY A 123 6.41 0.47 -19.80
C GLY A 123 5.35 0.11 -18.75
N GLY A 124 5.43 -1.05 -18.11
CA GLY A 124 4.51 -1.47 -17.04
C GLY A 124 4.56 -0.54 -15.82
N THR A 125 3.48 -0.49 -15.08
CA THR A 125 3.32 0.43 -13.94
C THR A 125 3.56 -0.26 -12.60
N TYR A 126 4.28 0.42 -11.70
CA TYR A 126 4.42 0.06 -10.29
C TYR A 126 3.76 1.12 -9.42
N LEU A 127 2.75 0.75 -8.65
CA LEU A 127 2.07 1.60 -7.69
C LEU A 127 2.51 1.23 -6.28
N VAL A 128 3.07 2.19 -5.57
CA VAL A 128 3.62 1.99 -4.21
C VAL A 128 2.98 2.98 -3.26
N ALA A 129 2.53 2.51 -2.10
CA ALA A 129 2.18 3.35 -0.98
C ALA A 129 2.97 2.89 0.25
N VAL A 130 3.52 3.84 1.01
CA VAL A 130 4.34 3.57 2.19
C VAL A 130 4.12 4.62 3.29
N PRO A 131 4.36 4.29 4.56
CA PRO A 131 4.39 5.27 5.64
C PRO A 131 5.53 6.26 5.43
N ALA A 132 5.20 7.55 5.59
CA ALA A 132 6.12 8.65 5.38
C ALA A 132 6.62 9.24 6.69
N ASP A 133 7.67 10.06 6.55
CA ASP A 133 8.28 10.88 7.59
C ASP A 133 8.85 10.04 8.75
N PRO A 134 10.17 9.74 8.74
CA PRO A 134 10.83 9.01 9.82
C PRO A 134 10.64 9.65 11.21
N ARG A 135 10.32 10.96 11.29
CA ARG A 135 10.01 11.64 12.57
C ARG A 135 8.67 11.23 13.18
N LEU A 136 7.82 10.52 12.42
CA LEU A 136 6.58 9.93 12.90
C LEU A 136 6.76 8.49 13.40
N TRP A 137 8.00 7.99 13.47
CA TRP A 137 8.29 6.69 14.04
C TRP A 137 7.81 6.59 15.49
N SER A 138 7.16 5.49 15.85
CA SER A 138 6.56 5.30 17.17
C SER A 138 6.37 3.81 17.51
N GLU A 139 5.84 3.52 18.69
CA GLU A 139 5.45 2.17 19.11
C GLU A 139 4.48 1.49 18.14
N HIS A 140 3.65 2.27 17.42
CA HIS A 140 2.80 1.74 16.37
C HIS A 140 3.61 1.05 15.27
N ASP A 141 4.73 1.64 14.83
CA ASP A 141 5.55 1.06 13.76
C ASP A 141 6.17 -0.27 14.21
N LEU A 142 6.60 -0.34 15.47
CA LEU A 142 7.11 -1.58 16.07
C LEU A 142 6.01 -2.64 16.19
N ALA A 143 4.81 -2.25 16.63
CA ALA A 143 3.67 -3.15 16.81
C ALA A 143 3.17 -3.77 15.50
N VAL A 144 3.42 -3.13 14.36
CA VAL A 144 3.06 -3.66 13.04
C VAL A 144 4.27 -4.18 12.25
N ASP A 145 5.40 -4.42 12.90
CA ASP A 145 6.64 -4.96 12.31
C ASP A 145 7.24 -4.10 11.19
N HIS A 146 7.11 -2.78 11.27
CA HIS A 146 7.83 -1.89 10.36
C HIS A 146 9.32 -1.90 10.68
N VAL A 147 10.15 -1.86 9.65
CA VAL A 147 11.61 -1.68 9.79
C VAL A 147 12.05 -0.27 9.39
N ARG A 148 11.16 0.49 8.72
CA ARG A 148 11.43 1.88 8.29
C ARG A 148 10.19 2.68 7.96
N ARG A 149 10.40 4.00 7.85
CA ARG A 149 9.51 4.96 7.19
C ARG A 149 10.27 5.69 6.11
N TYR A 150 9.57 6.17 5.10
CA TYR A 150 10.19 6.75 3.92
C TYR A 150 10.11 8.28 3.89
N THR A 151 11.17 8.87 3.34
CA THR A 151 11.11 10.22 2.77
C THR A 151 10.88 10.12 1.27
N ARG A 152 10.48 11.22 0.62
CA ARG A 152 10.38 11.24 -0.85
C ARG A 152 11.71 10.86 -1.51
N ALA A 153 12.82 11.36 -0.96
CA ALA A 153 14.16 11.14 -1.53
C ALA A 153 14.59 9.67 -1.46
N ASN A 154 14.47 9.03 -0.28
CA ASN A 154 14.93 7.63 -0.16
C ASN A 154 14.00 6.66 -0.89
N LEU A 155 12.67 6.89 -0.90
CA LEU A 155 11.76 6.06 -1.69
C LEU A 155 12.04 6.19 -3.19
N SER A 156 12.26 7.43 -3.68
CA SER A 156 12.65 7.63 -5.08
C SER A 156 13.94 6.89 -5.41
N ALA A 157 14.96 7.00 -4.54
CA ALA A 157 16.24 6.32 -4.75
C ALA A 157 16.11 4.79 -4.83
N VAL A 158 15.31 4.16 -3.96
CA VAL A 158 15.01 2.71 -4.01
C VAL A 158 14.39 2.33 -5.36
N LEU A 159 13.33 3.05 -5.76
CA LEU A 159 12.63 2.73 -7.01
C LEU A 159 13.51 3.01 -8.25
N GLU A 160 14.32 4.06 -8.25
CA GLU A 160 15.23 4.39 -9.36
C GLU A 160 16.36 3.36 -9.48
N ARG A 161 16.93 2.88 -8.36
CA ARG A 161 17.89 1.75 -8.36
C ARG A 161 17.25 0.48 -8.88
N GLY A 162 15.98 0.23 -8.54
CA GLY A 162 15.18 -0.87 -9.08
C GLY A 162 14.84 -0.74 -10.57
N GLY A 163 15.30 0.32 -11.28
CA GLY A 163 15.09 0.48 -12.73
C GLY A 163 13.84 1.26 -13.11
N PHE A 164 13.16 1.89 -12.16
CA PHE A 164 11.93 2.63 -12.42
C PHE A 164 12.16 4.11 -12.75
N ALA A 165 11.26 4.67 -13.57
CA ALA A 165 11.07 6.11 -13.73
C ALA A 165 9.89 6.57 -12.87
N ILE A 166 10.11 7.54 -11.98
CA ILE A 166 9.05 8.10 -11.15
C ILE A 166 8.16 9.01 -12.01
N ARG A 167 6.89 8.66 -12.13
CA ARG A 167 5.90 9.46 -12.86
C ARG A 167 5.19 10.47 -11.96
N SER A 168 4.93 10.07 -10.71
CA SER A 168 4.41 10.97 -9.69
C SER A 168 4.75 10.45 -8.30
N ILE A 169 4.94 11.37 -7.36
CA ILE A 169 5.06 11.10 -5.93
C ILE A 169 4.24 12.13 -5.18
N ARG A 170 3.28 11.68 -4.38
CA ARG A 170 2.33 12.53 -3.65
C ARG A 170 2.30 12.12 -2.19
N SER A 171 2.13 13.10 -1.31
CA SER A 171 1.73 12.82 0.07
C SER A 171 0.23 12.64 0.14
N TRP A 172 -0.22 11.84 1.07
CA TRP A 172 -1.61 11.77 1.49
C TRP A 172 -1.71 11.67 3.00
N ASN A 173 -2.92 11.87 3.52
CA ASN A 173 -3.15 12.02 4.95
C ASN A 173 -2.32 13.19 5.52
N VAL A 174 -2.37 14.32 4.82
CA VAL A 174 -1.64 15.54 5.14
C VAL A 174 -2.36 16.31 6.23
N LEU A 175 -3.68 16.48 6.12
CA LEU A 175 -4.47 17.25 7.06
C LEU A 175 -4.54 16.60 8.45
N LEU A 176 -4.52 15.27 8.52
CA LEU A 176 -4.52 14.54 9.79
C LEU A 176 -3.11 14.36 10.38
N ARG A 177 -2.04 14.73 9.65
CA ARG A 177 -0.67 14.57 10.12
C ARG A 177 -0.40 15.20 11.49
N PRO A 178 -0.87 16.43 11.83
CA PRO A 178 -0.66 16.99 13.16
C PRO A 178 -1.31 16.16 14.27
N VAL A 179 -2.51 15.64 14.02
CA VAL A 179 -3.24 14.78 14.96
C VAL A 179 -2.52 13.46 15.15
N VAL A 180 -2.07 12.83 14.05
CA VAL A 180 -1.28 11.61 14.09
C VAL A 180 0.04 11.81 14.84
N ALA A 181 0.74 12.92 14.57
CA ALA A 181 2.00 13.25 15.25
C ALA A 181 1.81 13.44 16.77
N LEU A 182 0.70 14.05 17.18
CA LEU A 182 0.39 14.23 18.61
C LEU A 182 0.04 12.88 19.25
N ARG A 183 -0.87 12.11 18.64
CA ARG A 183 -1.31 10.81 19.14
C ARG A 183 -0.13 9.84 19.32
N ARG A 184 0.77 9.78 18.35
CA ARG A 184 1.95 8.88 18.37
C ARG A 184 2.99 9.20 19.46
N ARG A 185 2.91 10.39 20.08
CA ARG A 185 3.76 10.72 21.24
C ARG A 185 3.28 10.07 22.54
N SER A 186 2.01 9.66 22.59
CA SER A 186 1.36 9.15 23.81
C SER A 186 0.68 7.80 23.66
N SER A 187 0.62 7.23 22.43
CA SER A 187 -0.01 5.93 22.20
C SER A 187 0.99 4.78 22.37
N THR A 188 0.53 3.71 23.03
CA THR A 188 1.20 2.42 23.11
C THR A 188 0.41 1.42 22.28
N GLY A 189 1.03 0.84 21.23
CA GLY A 189 0.42 -0.21 20.42
C GLY A 189 -0.09 0.24 19.04
N SER A 190 -0.85 -0.65 18.38
CA SER A 190 -1.37 -0.43 17.02
C SER A 190 -2.51 0.59 16.99
N ASP A 191 -2.49 1.50 16.00
CA ASP A 191 -3.58 2.46 15.73
C ASP A 191 -4.76 1.83 14.97
N LEU A 192 -4.68 0.55 14.60
CA LEU A 192 -5.69 -0.16 13.79
C LEU A 192 -6.72 -0.85 14.69
N GLU A 193 -7.49 -0.05 15.43
CA GLU A 193 -8.58 -0.50 16.28
C GLU A 193 -9.96 -0.12 15.70
N GLU A 194 -11.00 -0.76 16.22
CA GLU A 194 -12.37 -0.33 15.96
C GLU A 194 -12.58 1.09 16.48
N LEU A 195 -12.85 2.01 15.57
CA LEU A 195 -13.12 3.39 15.91
C LEU A 195 -14.60 3.59 16.24
N ASN A 196 -14.85 4.48 17.19
CA ASN A 196 -16.21 5.01 17.39
C ASN A 196 -16.75 5.51 16.03
N PRO A 197 -17.99 5.15 15.63
CA PRO A 197 -18.55 5.54 14.33
C PRO A 197 -18.53 7.04 14.03
N VAL A 198 -18.71 7.90 15.03
CA VAL A 198 -18.67 9.36 14.89
C VAL A 198 -17.24 9.83 14.58
N VAL A 199 -16.24 9.27 15.28
CA VAL A 199 -14.81 9.56 15.02
C VAL A 199 -14.43 9.10 13.62
N ASN A 200 -14.80 7.88 13.24
CA ASN A 200 -14.54 7.33 11.91
C ASN A 200 -15.18 8.20 10.80
N LEU A 201 -16.41 8.69 11.01
CA LEU A 201 -17.07 9.60 10.09
C LEU A 201 -16.34 10.95 9.98
N GLY A 202 -15.91 11.52 11.11
CA GLY A 202 -15.13 12.76 11.13
C GLY A 202 -13.81 12.64 10.38
N LEU A 203 -13.04 11.56 10.63
CA LEU A 203 -11.79 11.29 9.90
C LEU A 203 -12.02 11.10 8.41
N ARG A 204 -13.11 10.42 8.03
CA ARG A 204 -13.52 10.30 6.61
C ARG A 204 -13.84 11.65 5.99
N ALA A 205 -14.53 12.53 6.68
CA ALA A 205 -14.85 13.86 6.17
C ALA A 205 -13.57 14.67 5.90
N VAL A 206 -12.61 14.66 6.84
CA VAL A 206 -11.34 15.38 6.69
C VAL A 206 -10.54 14.83 5.52
N ILE A 207 -10.36 13.49 5.43
CA ILE A 207 -9.57 12.91 4.34
C ILE A 207 -10.26 13.06 2.98
N THR A 208 -11.58 13.08 2.94
CA THR A 208 -12.32 13.36 1.71
C THR A 208 -12.14 14.80 1.27
N ALA A 209 -12.15 15.76 2.19
CA ALA A 209 -11.88 17.16 1.89
C ALA A 209 -10.45 17.37 1.35
N GLU A 210 -9.47 16.62 1.87
CA GLU A 210 -8.08 16.66 1.40
C GLU A 210 -7.96 16.41 -0.11
N ARG A 211 -8.81 15.57 -0.70
CA ARG A 211 -8.80 15.25 -2.15
C ARG A 211 -9.00 16.48 -3.06
N TYR A 212 -9.63 17.53 -2.54
CA TYR A 212 -9.95 18.76 -3.27
C TYR A 212 -8.97 19.89 -3.00
N LEU A 213 -7.95 19.65 -2.16
CA LEU A 213 -6.96 20.64 -1.76
C LEU A 213 -5.60 20.36 -2.41
N PRO A 214 -4.83 21.37 -2.81
CA PRO A 214 -3.52 21.21 -3.43
C PRO A 214 -2.42 20.97 -2.37
N VAL A 215 -2.63 20.01 -1.46
CA VAL A 215 -1.73 19.73 -0.33
C VAL A 215 -0.83 18.50 -0.53
N ASP A 216 -0.93 17.84 -1.65
CA ASP A 216 -0.22 16.59 -1.98
C ASP A 216 1.32 16.72 -2.02
N ARG A 217 1.83 17.94 -2.03
CA ARG A 217 3.26 18.26 -1.91
C ARG A 217 3.72 18.52 -0.48
N TRP A 218 2.80 18.76 0.44
CA TRP A 218 3.11 19.00 1.85
C TRP A 218 3.45 17.69 2.56
N PRO A 219 4.13 17.75 3.72
CA PRO A 219 4.41 16.54 4.49
C PRO A 219 3.10 15.84 4.91
N GLY A 220 2.95 14.57 4.53
CA GLY A 220 1.83 13.71 4.92
C GLY A 220 2.27 12.59 5.85
N VAL A 221 1.33 11.74 6.24
CA VAL A 221 1.60 10.52 7.00
C VAL A 221 2.07 9.39 6.09
N SER A 222 1.69 9.45 4.81
CA SER A 222 2.05 8.44 3.81
C SER A 222 2.44 9.06 2.47
N LEU A 223 3.18 8.31 1.68
CA LEU A 223 3.50 8.60 0.28
C LEU A 223 2.77 7.64 -0.63
N LEU A 224 2.34 8.14 -1.79
CA LEU A 224 1.80 7.37 -2.90
C LEU A 224 2.64 7.66 -4.14
N VAL A 225 3.17 6.63 -4.76
CA VAL A 225 4.05 6.72 -5.93
C VAL A 225 3.46 5.96 -7.09
N ARG A 226 3.52 6.57 -8.27
CA ARG A 226 3.37 5.91 -9.54
C ARG A 226 4.72 5.92 -10.24
N ALA A 227 5.27 4.75 -10.46
CA ALA A 227 6.51 4.53 -11.16
C ALA A 227 6.26 3.69 -12.42
N GLN A 228 7.13 3.77 -13.39
CA GLN A 228 7.02 3.03 -14.63
C GLN A 228 8.33 2.30 -14.90
N ARG A 229 8.28 1.02 -15.29
CA ARG A 229 9.44 0.29 -15.74
C ARG A 229 10.05 0.99 -16.96
N ARG A 230 11.37 1.30 -16.90
CA ARG A 230 12.13 1.74 -18.06
C ARG A 230 12.36 0.56 -19.02
N ASP A 231 12.53 0.87 -20.27
CA ASP A 231 12.87 -0.11 -21.31
C ASP A 231 14.24 -0.74 -21.06
#